data_e19d262a653f0da9c7476f70e4f85a6e
#
_entry.id   e19d262a653f0da9c7476f70e4f85a6e
#
_cell.length_a   1.000
_cell.length_b   1.000
_cell.length_c   1.000
_cell.angle_alpha   90.00
_cell.angle_beta   90.00
_cell.angle_gamma   90.00
#
_symmetry.space_group_name_H-M   'P 1'
#
loop_
_entity.id
_entity.type
_entity.pdbx_description
1 polymer ?
#
loop_
_entity_poly.entity_id
_entity_poly.type
_entity_poly.pdbx_seq_one_letter_code
_entity_poly.pdbx_strand_id
1 'polypeptide(L)'
;RSFLADLTNGRKGAQITKEDILFFNGLGDAVAKVFGYLKREARVIGPSPAYSTHSSAEAAHSGYSHLTYKLDPGNRWMPDLVDLENKVKYNDSIAGILIINPDNPTGAVYPREVIAEMVAIARRHKVFIICDEIYTNIIYGGADQVRLCDVIGDVPGISMRGISKEFPWPGSRCGWIEVYNQNNSATFSKYIQSILNS
;
A
#
# COMPACT_ATOMS: atom_id res chain seq x y z
N ARG A 1 -7.36 -17.71 -5.78
CA ARG A 1 -7.41 -16.92 -4.53
C ARG A 1 -6.85 -17.75 -3.36
N SER A 2 -7.35 -18.98 -3.10
CA SER A 2 -6.88 -19.81 -1.97
C SER A 2 -5.36 -19.96 -1.92
N PHE A 3 -4.73 -20.32 -3.04
CA PHE A 3 -3.28 -20.42 -3.15
C PHE A 3 -2.53 -19.15 -2.68
N LEU A 4 -3.01 -17.96 -3.03
CA LEU A 4 -2.39 -16.70 -2.60
C LEU A 4 -2.62 -16.44 -1.11
N ALA A 5 -3.81 -16.77 -0.59
CA ALA A 5 -4.08 -16.68 0.83
C ALA A 5 -3.14 -17.60 1.64
N ASP A 6 -2.96 -18.84 1.19
CA ASP A 6 -2.06 -19.81 1.83
C ASP A 6 -0.61 -19.32 1.83
N LEU A 7 -0.13 -18.71 0.73
CA LEU A 7 1.20 -18.11 0.65
C LEU A 7 1.39 -16.97 1.65
N THR A 8 0.40 -16.10 1.78
CA THR A 8 0.46 -14.97 2.72
C THR A 8 0.38 -15.47 4.17
N ASN A 9 -0.52 -16.40 4.46
CA ASN A 9 -0.69 -16.98 5.79
C ASN A 9 0.56 -17.78 6.24
N GLY A 10 1.28 -18.37 5.31
CA GLY A 10 2.55 -19.08 5.57
C GLY A 10 3.65 -18.17 6.15
N ARG A 11 3.53 -16.84 6.00
CA ARG A 11 4.45 -15.86 6.61
C ARG A 11 4.21 -15.64 8.11
N LYS A 12 3.11 -16.18 8.66
CA LYS A 12 2.74 -16.10 10.09
C LYS A 12 2.50 -14.68 10.63
N GLY A 13 2.24 -13.72 9.74
CA GLY A 13 1.78 -12.38 10.05
C GLY A 13 0.25 -12.29 10.06
N ALA A 14 -0.31 -11.24 9.46
CA ALA A 14 -1.75 -11.12 9.29
C ALA A 14 -2.31 -12.31 8.49
N GLN A 15 -3.42 -12.86 8.93
CA GLN A 15 -4.10 -13.99 8.31
C GLN A 15 -5.27 -13.49 7.46
N ILE A 16 -5.39 -14.03 6.25
CA ILE A 16 -6.43 -13.69 5.29
C ILE A 16 -7.10 -14.94 4.73
N THR A 17 -8.26 -14.77 4.14
CA THR A 17 -9.00 -15.79 3.42
C THR A 17 -8.98 -15.50 1.91
N LYS A 18 -9.49 -16.42 1.11
CA LYS A 18 -9.63 -16.21 -0.34
C LYS A 18 -10.58 -15.06 -0.70
N GLU A 19 -11.49 -14.69 0.20
CA GLU A 19 -12.42 -13.59 0.05
C GLU A 19 -11.74 -12.22 0.19
N ASP A 20 -10.60 -12.16 0.88
CA ASP A 20 -9.79 -10.95 1.06
C ASP A 20 -8.88 -10.67 -0.15
N ILE A 21 -8.95 -11.47 -1.23
CA ILE A 21 -8.14 -11.33 -2.44
C ILE A 21 -9.00 -10.98 -3.65
N LEU A 22 -8.71 -9.84 -4.26
CA LEU A 22 -9.37 -9.34 -5.46
C LEU A 22 -8.40 -9.25 -6.62
N PHE A 23 -8.76 -9.85 -7.76
CA PHE A 23 -7.99 -9.78 -9.00
C PHE A 23 -8.42 -8.62 -9.89
N PHE A 24 -7.45 -8.05 -10.61
CA PHE A 24 -7.61 -6.93 -11.52
C PHE A 24 -6.86 -7.17 -12.84
N ASN A 25 -7.21 -6.41 -13.87
CA ASN A 25 -6.52 -6.40 -15.16
C ASN A 25 -5.17 -5.64 -15.06
N GLY A 26 -4.23 -6.24 -14.33
CA GLY A 26 -2.96 -5.65 -13.95
C GLY A 26 -3.08 -4.69 -12.78
N LEU A 27 -1.91 -4.30 -12.20
CA LEU A 27 -1.90 -3.48 -10.99
C LEU A 27 -2.37 -2.04 -11.24
N GLY A 28 -2.24 -1.52 -12.47
CA GLY A 28 -2.78 -0.20 -12.83
C GLY A 28 -4.29 -0.11 -12.68
N ASP A 29 -5.03 -1.18 -13.02
CA ASP A 29 -6.47 -1.27 -12.81
C ASP A 29 -6.81 -1.31 -11.31
N ALA A 30 -6.05 -2.07 -10.51
CA ALA A 30 -6.18 -2.07 -9.05
C ALA A 30 -5.99 -0.68 -8.46
N VAL A 31 -4.95 0.05 -8.89
CA VAL A 31 -4.69 1.44 -8.45
C VAL A 31 -5.87 2.34 -8.79
N ALA A 32 -6.35 2.30 -10.04
CA ALA A 32 -7.49 3.11 -10.46
C ALA A 32 -8.74 2.86 -9.61
N LYS A 33 -9.04 1.58 -9.30
CA LYS A 33 -10.18 1.21 -8.46
C LYS A 33 -9.98 1.63 -7.00
N VAL A 34 -8.81 1.36 -6.43
CA VAL A 34 -8.50 1.71 -5.02
C VAL A 34 -8.62 3.21 -4.79
N PHE A 35 -8.11 4.06 -5.67
CA PHE A 35 -8.27 5.52 -5.53
C PHE A 35 -9.67 6.00 -5.94
N GLY A 36 -10.25 5.43 -7.00
CA GLY A 36 -11.54 5.87 -7.54
C GLY A 36 -12.74 5.63 -6.61
N TYR A 37 -12.66 4.64 -5.72
CA TYR A 37 -13.73 4.32 -4.76
C TYR A 37 -13.55 4.96 -3.37
N LEU A 38 -12.51 5.74 -3.16
CA LEU A 38 -12.39 6.57 -1.96
C LEU A 38 -13.53 7.59 -1.89
N LYS A 39 -13.92 7.98 -0.68
CA LYS A 39 -14.77 9.15 -0.51
C LYS A 39 -14.06 10.38 -1.07
N ARG A 40 -14.81 11.31 -1.67
CA ARG A 40 -14.26 12.47 -2.37
C ARG A 40 -13.28 13.30 -1.52
N GLU A 41 -13.54 13.41 -0.23
CA GLU A 41 -12.74 14.18 0.71
C GLU A 41 -11.53 13.40 1.25
N ALA A 42 -11.52 12.07 1.06
CA ALA A 42 -10.47 11.22 1.60
C ALA A 42 -9.23 11.25 0.71
N ARG A 43 -8.09 11.54 1.29
CA ARG A 43 -6.81 11.64 0.62
C ARG A 43 -5.87 10.50 1.04
N VAL A 44 -4.95 10.16 0.17
CA VAL A 44 -3.86 9.22 0.46
C VAL A 44 -2.54 9.95 0.29
N ILE A 45 -1.73 9.98 1.37
CA ILE A 45 -0.39 10.54 1.31
C ILE A 45 0.61 9.48 0.83
N GLY A 46 1.44 9.82 -0.15
CA GLY A 46 2.44 8.91 -0.75
C GLY A 46 3.87 9.43 -0.65
N PRO A 47 4.87 8.62 -1.03
CA PRO A 47 6.26 9.03 -1.01
C PRO A 47 6.57 10.09 -2.07
N SER A 48 7.65 10.87 -1.88
CA SER A 48 8.23 11.74 -2.89
C SER A 48 9.76 11.62 -2.90
N PRO A 49 10.38 11.20 -4.05
CA PRO A 49 9.75 10.86 -5.34
C PRO A 49 8.86 9.63 -5.29
N ALA A 50 7.97 9.45 -6.27
CA ALA A 50 7.03 8.33 -6.31
C ALA A 50 6.78 7.83 -7.74
N TYR A 51 6.30 6.62 -7.85
CA TYR A 51 5.78 6.06 -9.09
C TYR A 51 4.53 6.82 -9.54
N SER A 52 4.57 7.35 -10.77
CA SER A 52 3.57 8.30 -11.26
C SER A 52 2.12 7.77 -11.31
N THR A 53 1.93 6.45 -11.45
CA THR A 53 0.58 5.86 -11.50
C THR A 53 -0.22 6.15 -10.21
N HIS A 54 0.42 6.02 -9.03
CA HIS A 54 -0.23 6.30 -7.76
C HIS A 54 -0.50 7.79 -7.57
N SER A 55 0.50 8.64 -7.84
CA SER A 55 0.34 10.08 -7.69
C SER A 55 -0.67 10.67 -8.65
N SER A 56 -0.73 10.16 -9.89
CA SER A 56 -1.76 10.57 -10.87
C SER A 56 -3.15 10.10 -10.47
N ALA A 57 -3.29 8.89 -9.94
CA ALA A 57 -4.60 8.38 -9.48
C ALA A 57 -5.12 9.18 -8.28
N GLU A 58 -4.25 9.52 -7.32
CA GLU A 58 -4.61 10.36 -6.17
C GLU A 58 -5.01 11.77 -6.60
N ALA A 59 -4.24 12.39 -7.50
CA ALA A 59 -4.55 13.71 -8.04
C ALA A 59 -5.86 13.72 -8.84
N ALA A 60 -6.11 12.69 -9.64
CA ALA A 60 -7.36 12.54 -10.40
C ALA A 60 -8.57 12.36 -9.47
N HIS A 61 -8.41 11.58 -8.39
CA HIS A 61 -9.45 11.38 -7.39
C HIS A 61 -9.80 12.67 -6.66
N SER A 62 -8.81 13.36 -6.14
CA SER A 62 -9.00 14.54 -5.30
C SER A 62 -9.29 15.82 -6.08
N GLY A 63 -8.85 15.93 -7.32
CA GLY A 63 -8.84 17.16 -8.12
C GLY A 63 -7.75 18.16 -7.71
N TYR A 64 -6.79 17.74 -6.88
CA TYR A 64 -5.67 18.57 -6.40
C TYR A 64 -4.33 17.85 -6.62
N SER A 65 -3.22 18.56 -6.44
CA SER A 65 -1.91 17.93 -6.40
C SER A 65 -1.86 16.82 -5.34
N HIS A 66 -1.23 15.69 -5.66
CA HIS A 66 -1.10 14.58 -4.73
C HIS A 66 -0.34 14.98 -3.45
N LEU A 67 -0.77 14.43 -2.33
CA LEU A 67 -0.11 14.64 -1.04
C LEU A 67 1.11 13.74 -0.90
N THR A 68 2.22 14.29 -0.40
CA THR A 68 3.47 13.54 -0.29
C THR A 68 4.14 13.69 1.07
N TYR A 69 4.85 12.63 1.49
CA TYR A 69 5.89 12.67 2.49
C TYR A 69 7.27 12.53 1.85
N LYS A 70 8.29 13.03 2.52
CA LYS A 70 9.65 13.05 1.97
C LYS A 70 10.34 11.69 2.08
N LEU A 71 11.10 11.33 1.04
CA LEU A 71 12.16 10.34 1.13
C LEU A 71 13.50 11.08 1.23
N ASP A 72 14.35 10.67 2.17
CA ASP A 72 15.64 11.34 2.42
C ASP A 72 16.77 10.71 1.59
N PRO A 73 17.27 11.40 0.55
CA PRO A 73 18.37 10.90 -0.27
C PRO A 73 19.69 10.76 0.53
N GLY A 74 19.87 11.55 1.57
CA GLY A 74 21.04 11.46 2.46
C GLY A 74 21.01 10.23 3.37
N ASN A 75 19.80 9.65 3.58
CA ASN A 75 19.58 8.42 4.33
C ASN A 75 19.07 7.28 3.45
N ARG A 76 19.73 7.04 2.32
CA ARG A 76 19.40 5.93 1.40
C ARG A 76 17.92 5.89 0.96
N TRP A 77 17.28 7.03 0.82
CA TRP A 77 15.89 7.19 0.44
C TRP A 77 14.88 6.61 1.45
N MET A 78 15.26 6.52 2.72
CA MET A 78 14.30 6.14 3.75
C MET A 78 13.24 7.24 3.96
N PRO A 79 11.99 6.86 4.31
CA PRO A 79 10.96 7.82 4.64
C PRO A 79 11.35 8.73 5.81
N ASP A 80 11.11 10.03 5.68
CA ASP A 80 11.13 10.95 6.81
C ASP A 80 9.84 10.74 7.63
N LEU A 81 9.95 9.94 8.68
CA LEU A 81 8.81 9.56 9.52
C LEU A 81 8.24 10.75 10.32
N VAL A 82 9.08 11.76 10.61
CA VAL A 82 8.62 12.98 11.27
C VAL A 82 7.78 13.83 10.31
N ASP A 83 8.24 14.01 9.07
CA ASP A 83 7.47 14.69 8.03
C ASP A 83 6.15 13.98 7.76
N LEU A 84 6.17 12.65 7.65
CA LEU A 84 4.97 11.83 7.45
C LEU A 84 3.98 12.02 8.59
N GLU A 85 4.41 11.82 9.84
CA GLU A 85 3.52 11.88 10.99
C GLU A 85 2.92 13.27 11.18
N ASN A 86 3.73 14.34 11.02
CA ASN A 86 3.23 15.71 11.10
C ASN A 86 2.15 15.99 10.05
N LYS A 87 2.34 15.52 8.80
CA LYS A 87 1.35 15.71 7.73
C LYS A 87 0.06 14.95 8.01
N VAL A 88 0.15 13.72 8.48
CA VAL A 88 -1.03 12.93 8.86
C VAL A 88 -1.76 13.57 10.05
N LYS A 89 -1.02 14.02 11.05
CA LYS A 89 -1.57 14.62 12.28
C LYS A 89 -2.34 15.93 12.03
N TYR A 90 -1.85 16.77 11.11
CA TYR A 90 -2.38 18.11 10.90
C TYR A 90 -3.23 18.26 9.64
N ASN A 91 -3.62 17.15 9.01
CA ASN A 91 -4.50 17.15 7.84
C ASN A 91 -5.56 16.04 7.94
N ASP A 92 -6.73 16.40 8.42
CA ASP A 92 -7.87 15.50 8.63
C ASP A 92 -8.43 14.86 7.34
N SER A 93 -8.03 15.36 6.16
CA SER A 93 -8.41 14.73 4.89
C SER A 93 -7.63 13.45 4.62
N ILE A 94 -6.47 13.25 5.25
CA ILE A 94 -5.66 12.05 5.04
C ILE A 94 -6.33 10.85 5.69
N ALA A 95 -6.79 9.92 4.87
CA ALA A 95 -7.42 8.67 5.27
C ALA A 95 -6.48 7.47 5.15
N GLY A 96 -5.41 7.57 4.35
CA GLY A 96 -4.48 6.47 4.13
C GLY A 96 -3.06 6.92 3.84
N ILE A 97 -2.11 6.01 4.10
CA ILE A 97 -0.69 6.15 3.80
C ILE A 97 -0.32 5.12 2.73
N LEU A 98 0.25 5.59 1.61
CA LEU A 98 0.82 4.74 0.57
C LEU A 98 2.30 4.47 0.88
N ILE A 99 2.66 3.20 0.88
CA ILE A 99 4.03 2.70 0.94
C ILE A 99 4.32 2.01 -0.40
N ILE A 100 5.51 2.19 -0.96
CA ILE A 100 5.99 1.41 -2.11
C ILE A 100 7.26 0.70 -1.64
N ASN A 101 7.23 -0.64 -1.56
CA ASN A 101 8.37 -1.38 -1.03
C ASN A 101 8.54 -2.76 -1.69
N PRO A 102 9.65 -3.00 -2.37
CA PRO A 102 10.74 -2.07 -2.73
C PRO A 102 10.29 -0.85 -3.52
N ASP A 103 10.93 0.31 -3.28
CA ASP A 103 10.48 1.59 -3.80
C ASP A 103 10.82 1.81 -5.28
N ASN A 104 9.91 2.43 -5.99
CA ASN A 104 10.10 2.95 -7.33
C ASN A 104 9.83 4.48 -7.32
N PRO A 105 10.81 5.35 -7.61
CA PRO A 105 11.98 5.08 -8.47
C PRO A 105 13.31 4.82 -7.74
N THR A 106 13.38 4.92 -6.41
CA THR A 106 14.65 4.99 -5.68
C THR A 106 15.37 3.63 -5.55
N GLY A 107 14.64 2.52 -5.64
CA GLY A 107 15.15 1.17 -5.40
C GLY A 107 15.38 0.87 -3.92
N ALA A 108 15.00 1.76 -3.02
CA ALA A 108 15.13 1.54 -1.59
C ALA A 108 14.28 0.34 -1.13
N VAL A 109 14.85 -0.47 -0.25
CA VAL A 109 14.14 -1.55 0.46
C VAL A 109 14.01 -1.14 1.91
N TYR A 110 12.79 -0.92 2.36
CA TYR A 110 12.55 -0.47 3.72
C TYR A 110 12.69 -1.65 4.70
N PRO A 111 13.50 -1.50 5.74
CA PRO A 111 13.64 -2.53 6.76
C PRO A 111 12.37 -2.62 7.62
N ARG A 112 12.25 -3.72 8.35
CA ARG A 112 11.06 -4.05 9.17
C ARG A 112 10.66 -2.92 10.13
N GLU A 113 11.63 -2.33 10.80
CA GLU A 113 11.41 -1.25 11.77
C GLU A 113 10.81 0.01 11.13
N VAL A 114 11.20 0.34 9.90
CA VAL A 114 10.65 1.50 9.18
C VAL A 114 9.19 1.25 8.80
N ILE A 115 8.87 0.09 8.21
CA ILE A 115 7.49 -0.24 7.83
C ILE A 115 6.62 -0.35 9.10
N ALA A 116 7.14 -0.96 10.17
CA ALA A 116 6.43 -1.09 11.44
C ALA A 116 6.11 0.28 12.06
N GLU A 117 7.03 1.26 11.97
CA GLU A 117 6.76 2.61 12.48
C GLU A 117 5.74 3.35 11.60
N MET A 118 5.77 3.19 10.27
CA MET A 118 4.73 3.72 9.40
C MET A 118 3.34 3.14 9.74
N VAL A 119 3.27 1.84 10.06
CA VAL A 119 2.05 1.19 10.56
C VAL A 119 1.65 1.75 11.94
N ALA A 120 2.60 2.02 12.82
CA ALA A 120 2.32 2.62 14.13
C ALA A 120 1.78 4.05 13.99
N ILE A 121 2.29 4.85 13.06
CA ILE A 121 1.73 6.17 12.69
C ILE A 121 0.29 6.00 12.22
N ALA A 122 0.03 5.07 11.30
CA ALA A 122 -1.32 4.80 10.80
C ALA A 122 -2.29 4.42 11.93
N ARG A 123 -1.84 3.58 12.87
CA ARG A 123 -2.62 3.20 14.06
C ARG A 123 -2.94 4.39 14.96
N ARG A 124 -1.93 5.22 15.28
CA ARG A 124 -2.11 6.41 16.15
C ARG A 124 -3.15 7.39 15.57
N HIS A 125 -3.13 7.56 14.26
CA HIS A 125 -3.98 8.53 13.55
C HIS A 125 -5.23 7.90 12.91
N LYS A 126 -5.46 6.60 13.11
CA LYS A 126 -6.64 5.85 12.62
C LYS A 126 -6.82 5.95 11.10
N VAL A 127 -5.73 5.93 10.35
CA VAL A 127 -5.70 5.87 8.89
C VAL A 127 -5.32 4.46 8.42
N PHE A 128 -5.68 4.09 7.19
CA PHE A 128 -5.32 2.77 6.63
C PHE A 128 -3.99 2.81 5.88
N ILE A 129 -3.44 1.63 5.57
CA ILE A 129 -2.21 1.49 4.77
C ILE A 129 -2.55 0.95 3.39
N ILE A 130 -1.92 1.49 2.35
CA ILE A 130 -1.75 0.86 1.03
C ILE A 130 -0.27 0.55 0.87
N CYS A 131 0.09 -0.68 0.53
CA CYS A 131 1.47 -1.06 0.23
C CYS A 131 1.56 -1.65 -1.18
N ASP A 132 2.25 -0.95 -2.08
CA ASP A 132 2.60 -1.50 -3.39
C ASP A 132 3.83 -2.41 -3.23
N GLU A 133 3.61 -3.70 -3.38
CA GLU A 133 4.60 -4.76 -3.20
C GLU A 133 4.96 -5.44 -4.52
N ILE A 134 4.78 -4.75 -5.66
CA ILE A 134 5.00 -5.34 -7.00
C ILE A 134 6.44 -5.83 -7.22
N TYR A 135 7.41 -5.31 -6.46
CA TYR A 135 8.83 -5.68 -6.53
C TYR A 135 9.30 -6.58 -5.38
N THR A 136 8.38 -7.14 -4.61
CA THR A 136 8.68 -7.82 -3.32
C THR A 136 9.71 -8.95 -3.43
N ASN A 137 9.76 -9.66 -4.56
CA ASN A 137 10.73 -10.75 -4.80
C ASN A 137 11.95 -10.32 -5.62
N ILE A 138 12.09 -9.01 -5.92
CA ILE A 138 13.24 -8.47 -6.65
C ILE A 138 14.08 -7.64 -5.67
N ILE A 139 14.76 -8.34 -4.76
CA ILE A 139 15.60 -7.76 -3.71
C ILE A 139 17.02 -8.29 -3.89
N TYR A 140 17.99 -7.39 -3.82
CA TYR A 140 19.42 -7.70 -3.99
C TYR A 140 20.22 -7.37 -2.72
N GLY A 141 21.45 -7.87 -2.63
CA GLY A 141 22.36 -7.50 -1.55
C GLY A 141 22.02 -8.04 -0.17
N GLY A 142 21.19 -9.08 -0.07
CA GLY A 142 20.87 -9.72 1.21
C GLY A 142 19.92 -8.90 2.11
N ALA A 143 19.22 -7.91 1.58
CA ALA A 143 18.20 -7.21 2.34
C ALA A 143 17.00 -8.13 2.64
N ASP A 144 16.41 -7.98 3.81
CA ASP A 144 15.25 -8.77 4.23
C ASP A 144 14.00 -8.42 3.42
N GLN A 145 13.30 -9.44 2.96
CA GLN A 145 12.00 -9.29 2.35
C GLN A 145 10.92 -9.11 3.42
N VAL A 146 10.56 -7.87 3.69
CA VAL A 146 9.47 -7.55 4.60
C VAL A 146 8.23 -7.14 3.81
N ARG A 147 7.12 -7.85 4.06
CA ARG A 147 5.81 -7.52 3.48
C ARG A 147 4.92 -6.84 4.52
N LEU A 148 3.91 -6.13 4.03
CA LEU A 148 2.94 -5.47 4.90
C LEU A 148 2.28 -6.46 5.89
N CYS A 149 1.92 -7.66 5.42
CA CYS A 149 1.32 -8.70 6.27
C CYS A 149 2.18 -9.08 7.48
N ASP A 150 3.51 -8.91 7.39
CA ASP A 150 4.42 -9.27 8.48
C ASP A 150 4.39 -8.29 9.67
N VAL A 151 3.86 -7.08 9.46
CA VAL A 151 3.96 -5.96 10.43
C VAL A 151 2.67 -5.19 10.65
N ILE A 152 1.63 -5.41 9.83
CA ILE A 152 0.41 -4.59 9.83
C ILE A 152 -0.39 -4.67 11.16
N GLY A 153 -0.26 -5.78 11.90
CA GLY A 153 -1.00 -5.99 13.14
C GLY A 153 -2.51 -5.89 12.94
N ASP A 154 -3.15 -4.96 13.65
CA ASP A 154 -4.60 -4.71 13.64
C ASP A 154 -5.03 -3.55 12.73
N VAL A 155 -4.09 -2.86 12.07
CA VAL A 155 -4.37 -1.73 11.19
C VAL A 155 -5.07 -2.20 9.91
N PRO A 156 -6.15 -1.55 9.45
CA PRO A 156 -6.74 -1.82 8.15
C PRO A 156 -5.77 -1.52 7.02
N GLY A 157 -5.70 -2.37 5.99
CA GLY A 157 -4.77 -2.13 4.90
C GLY A 157 -4.98 -2.98 3.67
N ILE A 158 -4.22 -2.62 2.64
CA ILE A 158 -4.22 -3.23 1.33
C ILE A 158 -2.77 -3.46 0.90
N SER A 159 -2.39 -4.69 0.56
CA SER A 159 -1.21 -4.96 -0.26
C SER A 159 -1.62 -5.04 -1.73
N MET A 160 -0.81 -4.43 -2.61
CA MET A 160 -0.95 -4.50 -4.06
C MET A 160 0.14 -5.38 -4.65
N ARG A 161 -0.22 -6.39 -5.40
CA ARG A 161 0.70 -7.38 -5.96
C ARG A 161 0.36 -7.76 -7.39
N GLY A 162 1.29 -8.39 -8.09
CA GLY A 162 1.08 -8.87 -9.46
C GLY A 162 2.28 -9.57 -10.01
N ILE A 163 2.13 -10.19 -11.18
CA ILE A 163 3.17 -11.01 -11.82
C ILE A 163 4.02 -10.25 -12.84
N SER A 164 3.71 -8.98 -13.07
CA SER A 164 4.35 -8.19 -14.15
C SER A 164 5.85 -8.00 -13.99
N LYS A 165 6.35 -8.02 -12.75
CA LYS A 165 7.75 -7.73 -12.41
C LYS A 165 8.49 -8.97 -11.94
N GLU A 166 7.95 -9.69 -10.95
CA GLU A 166 8.55 -10.91 -10.41
C GLU A 166 8.70 -12.00 -11.45
N PHE A 167 7.71 -12.19 -12.32
CA PHE A 167 7.67 -13.23 -13.34
C PHE A 167 7.89 -12.68 -14.76
N PRO A 168 8.49 -11.53 -14.95
CA PRO A 168 8.58 -10.60 -16.07
C PRO A 168 7.50 -10.84 -17.16
N TRP A 169 6.23 -10.92 -16.75
CA TRP A 169 5.11 -11.19 -17.63
C TRP A 169 4.04 -10.09 -17.59
N PRO A 170 4.41 -8.85 -17.97
CA PRO A 170 3.50 -7.70 -17.89
C PRO A 170 2.29 -7.82 -18.84
N GLY A 171 2.43 -8.54 -19.94
CA GLY A 171 1.37 -8.75 -20.93
C GLY A 171 0.22 -9.63 -20.45
N SER A 172 0.40 -10.45 -19.42
CA SER A 172 -0.66 -11.29 -18.85
C SER A 172 -1.76 -10.50 -18.14
N ARG A 173 -1.50 -9.25 -17.81
CA ARG A 173 -2.44 -8.35 -17.12
C ARG A 173 -3.02 -8.95 -15.85
N CYS A 174 -2.19 -9.54 -14.99
CA CYS A 174 -2.61 -10.12 -13.73
C CYS A 174 -2.02 -9.35 -12.53
N GLY A 175 -2.90 -8.68 -11.80
CA GLY A 175 -2.61 -8.04 -10.53
C GLY A 175 -3.71 -8.36 -9.52
N TRP A 176 -3.42 -8.19 -8.24
CA TRP A 176 -4.41 -8.39 -7.18
C TRP A 176 -4.12 -7.49 -5.99
N ILE A 177 -5.13 -7.33 -5.16
CA ILE A 177 -4.98 -6.78 -3.81
C ILE A 177 -5.24 -7.87 -2.77
N GLU A 178 -4.57 -7.74 -1.65
CA GLU A 178 -4.80 -8.50 -0.42
C GLU A 178 -5.30 -7.51 0.64
N VAL A 179 -6.47 -7.76 1.19
CA VAL A 179 -7.11 -6.88 2.17
C VAL A 179 -6.88 -7.40 3.58
N TYR A 180 -6.45 -6.53 4.48
CA TYR A 180 -6.19 -6.88 5.88
C TYR A 180 -7.13 -6.12 6.81
N ASN A 181 -7.60 -6.82 7.85
CA ASN A 181 -8.30 -6.20 8.98
C ASN A 181 -9.51 -5.34 8.59
N GLN A 182 -10.23 -5.70 7.50
CA GLN A 182 -11.32 -4.87 7.00
C GLN A 182 -12.44 -4.63 8.05
N ASN A 183 -12.63 -5.56 8.98
CA ASN A 183 -13.66 -5.47 10.00
C ASN A 183 -13.28 -4.58 11.20
N ASN A 184 -12.01 -4.14 11.28
CA ASN A 184 -11.55 -3.26 12.35
C ASN A 184 -11.98 -1.79 12.17
N SER A 185 -12.54 -1.46 11.00
CA SER A 185 -13.07 -0.13 10.69
C SER A 185 -14.30 -0.24 9.79
N ALA A 186 -15.44 0.22 10.29
CA ALA A 186 -16.71 0.22 9.53
C ALA A 186 -16.60 1.06 8.23
N THR A 187 -15.84 2.16 8.26
CA THR A 187 -15.60 2.99 7.08
C THR A 187 -14.74 2.27 6.06
N PHE A 188 -13.66 1.63 6.51
CA PHE A 188 -12.80 0.85 5.63
C PHE A 188 -13.52 -0.37 5.05
N SER A 189 -14.34 -1.06 5.85
CA SER A 189 -15.17 -2.18 5.37
C SER A 189 -16.11 -1.75 4.24
N LYS A 190 -16.82 -0.62 4.39
CA LYS A 190 -17.68 -0.07 3.34
C LYS A 190 -16.89 0.30 2.08
N TYR A 191 -15.71 0.86 2.24
CA TYR A 191 -14.83 1.20 1.13
C TYR A 191 -14.41 -0.06 0.34
N ILE A 192 -13.97 -1.12 1.03
CA ILE A 192 -13.62 -2.39 0.37
C ILE A 192 -14.84 -3.00 -0.33
N GLN A 193 -16.02 -2.96 0.28
CA GLN A 193 -17.27 -3.44 -0.37
C GLN A 193 -17.58 -2.65 -1.66
N SER A 194 -17.29 -1.35 -1.70
CA SER A 194 -17.46 -0.55 -2.92
C SER A 194 -16.54 -1.02 -4.06
N ILE A 195 -15.31 -1.42 -3.74
CA ILE A 195 -14.37 -1.99 -4.72
C ILE A 195 -14.84 -3.38 -5.18
N LEU A 196 -15.34 -4.20 -4.26
CA LEU A 196 -15.85 -5.56 -4.56
C LEU A 196 -17.03 -5.56 -5.53
N ASN A 197 -17.87 -4.54 -5.46
CA ASN A 197 -19.10 -4.42 -6.25
C ASN A 197 -18.88 -3.67 -7.59
N SER A 198 -17.64 -3.39 -7.98
CA SER A 198 -17.28 -2.58 -9.17
C SER A 198 -17.07 -3.38 -10.47
#